data_65a4894f3b4ccc3483523357e6a092db
#
_entry.id   65a4894f3b4ccc3483523357e6a092db
#
_cell.length_a   1.000
_cell.length_b   1.000
_cell.length_c   1.000
_cell.angle_alpha   90.00
_cell.angle_beta   90.00
_cell.angle_gamma   90.00
#
_symmetry.space_group_name_H-M   'P 1'
#
loop_
_entity.id
_entity.type
_entity.pdbx_description
1 polymer ?
#
loop_
_entity_poly.entity_id
_entity_poly.type
_entity_poly.pdbx_seq_one_letter_code
_entity_poly.pdbx_strand_id
1 'polypeptide(L)'
;MWMRFIRAGIVSIVATVVLAVITLAIIGTSAFGDSADLSYRTLDYDVTATANGDLKVTQHIDVKMRERTDSDDNTKPWKQLFQQYTLNSGTLTDISDISVRNVTDGIDYAQQSEPKLPSDVFSDKEWNSDYANHWYIADVSDGSDHPKAYTPGTDGLKPSASATEDNTTVEIGWNIPVTTEADSMKFDVSFTMHDVATKWKDVASFQWEPFGKKNQVPIGTVTGTVHFPNGITGKTSWAWLHTERTSETKRNSDGSYTFTAYNIHNGDYLDAV
;
A
#
# COMPACT_ATOMS: atom_id res chain seq x y z
N MET A 1 -22.64 -33.36 -44.45
CA MET A 1 -23.06 -32.36 -43.45
C MET A 1 -22.39 -32.73 -42.12
N TRP A 2 -21.17 -32.21 -41.88
CA TRP A 2 -20.35 -32.52 -40.73
C TRP A 2 -20.24 -31.28 -39.86
N MET A 3 -20.87 -31.29 -38.68
CA MET A 3 -20.70 -30.28 -37.66
C MET A 3 -19.38 -30.55 -36.92
N ARG A 4 -18.42 -29.65 -37.07
CA ARG A 4 -17.20 -29.62 -36.28
C ARG A 4 -17.52 -28.92 -34.95
N PHE A 5 -17.61 -29.67 -33.87
CA PHE A 5 -17.55 -29.11 -32.51
C PHE A 5 -16.14 -28.63 -32.23
N ILE A 6 -15.98 -27.33 -32.13
CA ILE A 6 -14.78 -26.73 -31.59
C ILE A 6 -14.88 -26.89 -30.07
N ARG A 7 -14.11 -27.81 -29.52
CA ARG A 7 -13.89 -27.88 -28.07
C ARG A 7 -12.99 -26.69 -27.72
N ALA A 8 -13.55 -25.67 -27.10
CA ALA A 8 -12.80 -24.67 -26.38
C ALA A 8 -12.15 -25.38 -25.17
N GLY A 9 -10.86 -25.64 -25.27
CA GLY A 9 -10.07 -26.09 -24.14
C GLY A 9 -10.00 -24.96 -23.12
N ILE A 10 -10.62 -25.13 -21.99
CA ILE A 10 -10.36 -24.30 -20.81
C ILE A 10 -8.94 -24.62 -20.38
N VAL A 11 -8.00 -23.78 -20.78
CA VAL A 11 -6.66 -23.77 -20.18
C VAL A 11 -6.81 -23.11 -18.83
N SER A 12 -6.88 -23.97 -17.80
CA SER A 12 -6.76 -23.51 -16.42
C SER A 12 -5.33 -23.02 -16.22
N ILE A 13 -5.11 -21.73 -16.36
CA ILE A 13 -3.83 -21.10 -16.01
C ILE A 13 -3.84 -21.02 -14.48
N VAL A 14 -3.10 -21.91 -13.85
CA VAL A 14 -2.66 -21.71 -12.47
C VAL A 14 -1.60 -20.63 -12.55
N ALA A 15 -2.02 -19.36 -12.50
CA ALA A 15 -1.10 -18.27 -12.27
C ALA A 15 -0.57 -18.44 -10.84
N THR A 16 0.72 -18.72 -10.73
CA THR A 16 1.39 -18.64 -9.43
C THR A 16 1.43 -17.16 -9.09
N VAL A 17 0.52 -16.76 -8.20
CA VAL A 17 0.34 -15.41 -7.76
C VAL A 17 1.44 -15.10 -6.77
N VAL A 18 2.37 -14.26 -7.16
CA VAL A 18 3.29 -13.61 -6.24
C VAL A 18 2.72 -12.23 -5.97
N LEU A 19 2.19 -12.07 -4.78
CA LEU A 19 1.51 -10.87 -4.32
C LEU A 19 2.52 -9.79 -3.94
N ALA A 20 2.32 -8.58 -4.45
CA ALA A 20 2.89 -7.39 -3.81
C ALA A 20 2.08 -7.13 -2.53
N VAL A 21 2.61 -7.57 -1.40
CA VAL A 21 1.93 -7.46 -0.10
C VAL A 21 2.27 -6.12 0.52
N ILE A 22 1.27 -5.27 0.64
CA ILE A 22 1.37 -4.09 1.52
C ILE A 22 1.18 -4.60 2.95
N THR A 23 2.24 -4.52 3.73
CA THR A 23 2.15 -4.79 5.16
C THR A 23 2.04 -3.47 5.89
N LEU A 24 0.85 -3.14 6.37
CA LEU A 24 0.66 -2.08 7.35
C LEU A 24 1.09 -2.63 8.72
N ALA A 25 2.39 -2.53 9.01
CA ALA A 25 2.90 -2.91 10.31
C ALA A 25 3.00 -1.70 11.22
N ILE A 26 2.40 -1.78 12.37
CA ILE A 26 2.53 -0.80 13.44
C ILE A 26 3.07 -1.52 14.65
N ILE A 27 4.21 -1.05 15.13
CA ILE A 27 4.79 -1.57 16.37
C ILE A 27 3.88 -1.16 17.53
N GLY A 28 3.16 -2.13 18.06
CA GLY A 28 2.49 -2.04 19.34
C GLY A 28 0.98 -2.03 19.31
N THR A 29 0.47 -3.07 19.85
CA THR A 29 -0.83 -3.39 20.44
C THR A 29 -1.79 -4.18 19.60
N SER A 30 -2.04 -5.40 20.06
CA SER A 30 -3.16 -6.25 19.71
C SER A 30 -4.45 -5.69 20.32
N ALA A 31 -5.25 -5.00 19.51
CA ALA A 31 -6.62 -4.75 19.87
C ALA A 31 -7.54 -5.09 18.70
N PHE A 32 -8.57 -5.85 18.97
CA PHE A 32 -9.57 -6.25 17.99
C PHE A 32 -10.67 -5.18 17.92
N GLY A 33 -11.02 -4.74 16.71
CA GLY A 33 -12.20 -3.91 16.47
C GLY A 33 -12.04 -2.43 16.84
N ASP A 34 -13.13 -1.78 17.23
CA ASP A 34 -13.24 -0.34 17.55
C ASP A 34 -12.32 0.17 18.68
N SER A 35 -11.59 -0.73 19.35
CA SER A 35 -10.64 -0.41 20.42
C SER A 35 -9.20 -0.26 19.95
N ALA A 36 -8.89 -0.39 18.68
CA ALA A 36 -7.53 -0.21 18.17
C ALA A 36 -7.03 1.22 18.41
N ASP A 37 -5.77 1.35 18.84
CA ASP A 37 -5.15 2.66 19.10
C ASP A 37 -4.96 3.45 17.80
N LEU A 38 -4.73 2.75 16.68
CA LEU A 38 -4.68 3.28 15.34
C LEU A 38 -5.73 2.63 14.47
N SER A 39 -6.45 3.44 13.71
CA SER A 39 -7.36 2.97 12.68
C SER A 39 -7.42 3.96 11.52
N TYR A 40 -7.76 3.47 10.33
CA TYR A 40 -8.11 4.36 9.22
C TYR A 40 -9.64 4.48 9.16
N ARG A 41 -10.12 5.71 9.20
CA ARG A 41 -11.54 5.99 8.98
C ARG A 41 -11.90 5.70 7.54
N THR A 42 -11.07 6.19 6.63
CA THR A 42 -11.14 5.94 5.21
C THR A 42 -9.75 5.75 4.63
N LEU A 43 -9.67 4.91 3.61
CA LEU A 43 -8.51 4.74 2.75
C LEU A 43 -9.03 4.73 1.31
N ASP A 44 -8.76 5.79 0.57
CA ASP A 44 -9.18 5.93 -0.81
C ASP A 44 -7.97 5.89 -1.74
N TYR A 45 -8.07 5.12 -2.82
CA TYR A 45 -7.01 4.92 -3.79
C TYR A 45 -7.38 5.51 -5.15
N ASP A 46 -6.50 6.34 -5.69
CA ASP A 46 -6.47 6.69 -7.11
C ASP A 46 -5.29 5.97 -7.76
N VAL A 47 -5.59 5.05 -8.67
CA VAL A 47 -4.59 4.19 -9.29
C VAL A 47 -4.64 4.34 -10.80
N THR A 48 -3.50 4.61 -11.41
CA THR A 48 -3.35 4.63 -12.87
C THR A 48 -2.38 3.55 -13.32
N ALA A 49 -2.90 2.55 -14.01
CA ALA A 49 -2.07 1.58 -14.72
C ALA A 49 -1.45 2.25 -15.96
N THR A 50 -0.16 2.08 -16.16
CA THR A 50 0.58 2.69 -17.26
C THR A 50 0.85 1.69 -18.38
N ALA A 51 1.19 2.18 -19.56
CA ALA A 51 1.44 1.31 -20.73
C ALA A 51 2.71 0.45 -20.61
N ASN A 52 3.65 0.83 -19.74
CA ASN A 52 4.87 0.07 -19.45
C ASN A 52 4.70 -0.98 -18.34
N GLY A 53 3.54 -0.99 -17.66
CA GLY A 53 3.25 -2.01 -16.66
C GLY A 53 3.39 -1.54 -15.21
N ASP A 54 3.66 -0.26 -14.99
CA ASP A 54 3.71 0.32 -13.66
C ASP A 54 2.32 0.74 -13.16
N LEU A 55 2.16 0.86 -11.86
CA LEU A 55 1.01 1.50 -11.24
C LEU A 55 1.45 2.81 -10.57
N LYS A 56 0.81 3.92 -10.95
CA LYS A 56 0.88 5.16 -10.19
C LYS A 56 -0.25 5.16 -9.17
N VAL A 57 0.10 5.26 -7.92
CA VAL A 57 -0.83 5.15 -6.79
C VAL A 57 -0.84 6.44 -6.01
N THR A 58 -2.01 6.94 -5.71
CA THR A 58 -2.22 7.96 -4.68
C THR A 58 -3.20 7.40 -3.66
N GLN A 59 -2.84 7.50 -2.40
CA GLN A 59 -3.66 7.12 -1.27
C GLN A 59 -4.11 8.38 -0.53
N HIS A 60 -5.41 8.51 -0.31
CA HIS A 60 -6.00 9.52 0.56
C HIS A 60 -6.40 8.83 1.87
N ILE A 61 -5.66 9.09 2.92
CA ILE A 61 -5.78 8.39 4.20
C ILE A 61 -6.38 9.32 5.24
N ASP A 62 -7.43 8.90 5.94
CA ASP A 62 -7.95 9.57 7.13
C ASP A 62 -7.66 8.70 8.35
N VAL A 63 -6.68 9.11 9.14
CA VAL A 63 -6.17 8.35 10.30
C VAL A 63 -6.84 8.83 11.57
N LYS A 64 -7.30 7.88 12.39
CA LYS A 64 -7.68 8.11 13.77
C LYS A 64 -6.62 7.50 14.68
N MET A 65 -6.09 8.29 15.58
CA MET A 65 -5.12 7.90 16.61
C MET A 65 -5.74 8.14 17.98
N ARG A 66 -5.68 7.14 18.85
CA ARG A 66 -6.09 7.24 20.26
C ARG A 66 -4.87 7.44 21.14
N GLU A 67 -5.09 8.01 22.30
CA GLU A 67 -4.08 8.01 23.35
C GLU A 67 -3.72 6.56 23.67
N ARG A 68 -2.42 6.32 23.83
CA ARG A 68 -1.86 5.02 24.23
C ARG A 68 -0.80 5.21 25.29
N THR A 69 -0.55 4.15 26.06
CA THR A 69 0.47 4.14 27.11
C THR A 69 1.54 3.09 26.82
N ASP A 70 2.71 3.24 27.43
CA ASP A 70 3.74 2.22 27.50
C ASP A 70 3.45 1.21 28.63
N SER A 71 4.39 0.29 28.88
CA SER A 71 4.27 -0.74 29.93
C SER A 71 4.26 -0.17 31.36
N ASP A 72 4.66 1.08 31.52
CA ASP A 72 4.75 1.77 32.80
C ASP A 72 3.62 2.80 32.98
N ASP A 73 2.57 2.69 32.15
CA ASP A 73 1.40 3.59 32.11
C ASP A 73 1.72 5.06 31.76
N ASN A 74 2.90 5.33 31.17
CA ASN A 74 3.19 6.67 30.67
C ASN A 74 2.59 6.87 29.28
N THR A 75 2.11 8.07 29.00
CA THR A 75 1.62 8.42 27.65
C THR A 75 2.71 8.20 26.60
N LYS A 76 2.38 7.40 25.58
CA LYS A 76 3.26 7.09 24.43
C LYS A 76 2.73 7.78 23.18
N PRO A 77 3.22 8.98 22.82
CA PRO A 77 2.70 9.71 21.68
C PRO A 77 3.02 9.04 20.35
N TRP A 78 2.24 9.37 19.36
CA TRP A 78 2.47 9.04 17.96
C TRP A 78 3.50 10.01 17.38
N LYS A 79 4.47 9.46 16.66
CA LYS A 79 5.55 10.22 16.02
C LYS A 79 5.76 9.84 14.57
N GLN A 80 5.38 8.61 14.21
CA GLN A 80 5.68 8.03 12.89
C GLN A 80 4.56 7.12 12.46
N LEU A 81 4.23 7.18 11.17
CA LEU A 81 3.35 6.26 10.46
C LEU A 81 4.12 5.66 9.30
N PHE A 82 3.78 4.44 8.89
CA PHE A 82 4.46 3.79 7.78
C PHE A 82 3.62 2.71 7.11
N GLN A 83 4.03 2.33 5.90
CA GLN A 83 3.51 1.21 5.13
C GLN A 83 4.67 0.40 4.57
N GLN A 84 4.53 -0.92 4.55
CA GLN A 84 5.57 -1.83 4.06
C GLN A 84 5.11 -2.56 2.81
N TYR A 85 6.05 -2.74 1.89
CA TYR A 85 5.85 -3.39 0.59
C TYR A 85 6.91 -4.46 0.40
N THR A 86 6.50 -5.65 -0.02
CA THR A 86 7.45 -6.71 -0.38
C THR A 86 7.77 -6.61 -1.87
N LEU A 87 9.01 -6.29 -2.20
CA LEU A 87 9.51 -6.33 -3.56
C LEU A 87 9.71 -7.78 -4.00
N ASN A 88 9.38 -8.04 -5.24
CA ASN A 88 9.57 -9.34 -5.88
C ASN A 88 9.92 -9.14 -7.36
N SER A 89 10.93 -9.81 -7.84
CA SER A 89 11.42 -9.69 -9.21
C SER A 89 10.39 -10.02 -10.30
N GLY A 90 9.30 -10.70 -9.97
CA GLY A 90 8.24 -11.09 -10.91
C GLY A 90 7.04 -10.16 -10.94
N THR A 91 6.84 -9.28 -9.93
CA THR A 91 5.57 -8.55 -9.76
C THR A 91 5.67 -7.13 -9.22
N LEU A 92 6.70 -6.79 -8.49
CA LEU A 92 6.96 -5.44 -7.97
C LEU A 92 8.46 -5.31 -7.75
N THR A 93 9.14 -4.64 -8.64
CA THR A 93 10.61 -4.60 -8.57
C THR A 93 11.15 -3.40 -7.83
N ASP A 94 10.41 -2.30 -7.79
CA ASP A 94 10.85 -1.06 -7.15
C ASP A 94 9.66 -0.15 -6.83
N ILE A 95 9.88 0.83 -5.95
CA ILE A 95 8.93 1.91 -5.64
C ILE A 95 9.67 3.24 -5.74
N SER A 96 9.13 4.19 -6.52
CA SER A 96 9.72 5.51 -6.73
C SER A 96 8.67 6.63 -6.73
N ASP A 97 9.09 7.84 -7.07
CA ASP A 97 8.23 9.03 -7.21
C ASP A 97 7.37 9.29 -5.96
N ILE A 98 7.96 9.06 -4.79
CA ILE A 98 7.24 9.14 -3.52
C ILE A 98 7.02 10.59 -3.14
N SER A 99 5.80 10.91 -2.70
CA SER A 99 5.47 12.16 -2.05
C SER A 99 4.47 11.94 -0.93
N VAL A 100 4.60 12.71 0.14
CA VAL A 100 3.69 12.69 1.29
C VAL A 100 3.28 14.11 1.60
N ARG A 101 1.96 14.31 1.74
CA ARG A 101 1.37 15.58 2.14
C ARG A 101 0.48 15.36 3.35
N ASN A 102 0.68 16.13 4.39
CA ASN A 102 -0.29 16.27 5.48
C ASN A 102 -1.39 17.23 5.00
N VAL A 103 -2.54 16.67 4.65
CA VAL A 103 -3.67 17.44 4.12
C VAL A 103 -4.33 18.27 5.24
N THR A 104 -4.34 17.76 6.47
CA THR A 104 -4.92 18.45 7.63
C THR A 104 -4.23 19.78 7.88
N ASP A 105 -2.91 19.82 7.81
CA ASP A 105 -2.10 21.02 8.11
C ASP A 105 -1.67 21.74 6.81
N GLY A 106 -1.92 21.16 5.64
CA GLY A 106 -1.55 21.71 4.34
C GLY A 106 -0.05 21.69 4.06
N ILE A 107 0.71 20.75 4.67
CA ILE A 107 2.17 20.68 4.61
C ILE A 107 2.60 19.54 3.67
N ASP A 108 3.43 19.87 2.67
CA ASP A 108 4.16 18.89 1.88
C ASP A 108 5.41 18.46 2.66
N TYR A 109 5.56 17.16 2.89
CA TYR A 109 6.69 16.62 3.65
C TYR A 109 7.95 16.55 2.77
N ALA A 110 9.08 16.95 3.34
CA ALA A 110 10.37 16.83 2.67
C ALA A 110 10.89 15.39 2.78
N GLN A 111 11.69 14.95 1.80
CA GLN A 111 12.37 13.67 1.90
C GLN A 111 13.49 13.74 2.93
N GLN A 112 13.54 12.75 3.81
CA GLN A 112 14.67 12.49 4.69
C GLN A 112 15.52 11.34 4.08
N SER A 113 16.82 11.56 3.91
CA SER A 113 17.71 10.61 3.24
C SER A 113 17.95 9.33 4.06
N GLU A 114 17.88 9.41 5.37
CA GLU A 114 18.05 8.28 6.27
C GLU A 114 16.86 8.16 7.20
N PRO A 115 16.29 6.94 7.34
CA PRO A 115 15.21 6.71 8.28
C PRO A 115 15.68 6.99 9.71
N LYS A 116 14.79 7.57 10.52
CA LYS A 116 15.07 7.83 11.94
C LYS A 116 13.96 7.23 12.78
N LEU A 117 14.35 6.36 13.70
CA LEU A 117 13.36 5.76 14.60
C LEU A 117 12.98 6.73 15.72
N PRO A 118 11.72 6.76 16.15
CA PRO A 118 11.29 7.55 17.30
C PRO A 118 12.04 7.21 18.60
N SER A 119 12.52 5.98 18.75
CA SER A 119 13.31 5.50 19.88
C SER A 119 14.71 6.12 19.97
N ASP A 120 15.24 6.61 18.85
CA ASP A 120 16.60 7.17 18.77
C ASP A 120 16.62 8.67 19.11
N VAL A 121 15.46 9.27 19.36
CA VAL A 121 15.33 10.71 19.63
C VAL A 121 14.76 10.92 21.03
N PHE A 122 15.57 11.49 21.91
CA PHE A 122 15.28 11.56 23.35
C PHE A 122 14.27 12.63 23.74
N SER A 123 14.02 13.63 22.89
CA SER A 123 13.08 14.69 23.22
C SER A 123 12.04 14.94 22.13
N ASP A 124 10.83 15.24 22.54
CA ASP A 124 9.73 15.61 21.64
C ASP A 124 10.02 16.94 20.93
N LYS A 125 10.77 17.84 21.57
CA LYS A 125 11.16 19.10 20.97
C LYS A 125 12.12 18.87 19.79
N GLU A 126 13.13 18.03 19.96
CA GLU A 126 14.06 17.65 18.89
C GLU A 126 13.31 16.93 17.76
N TRP A 127 12.42 15.97 18.11
CA TRP A 127 11.60 15.32 17.09
C TRP A 127 10.84 16.33 16.24
N ASN A 128 10.12 17.24 16.87
CA ASN A 128 9.31 18.22 16.18
C ASN A 128 10.11 19.22 15.36
N SER A 129 11.34 19.57 15.78
CA SER A 129 12.18 20.53 15.03
C SER A 129 12.94 19.90 13.87
N ASP A 130 13.41 18.64 14.02
CA ASP A 130 14.41 18.09 13.12
C ASP A 130 13.90 16.93 12.28
N TYR A 131 12.85 16.22 12.73
CA TYR A 131 12.38 14.99 12.08
C TYR A 131 10.92 15.03 11.66
N ALA A 132 10.05 15.75 12.35
CA ALA A 132 8.65 15.86 11.94
C ALA A 132 8.51 16.51 10.56
N ASN A 133 7.42 16.20 9.87
CA ASN A 133 7.12 16.69 8.51
C ASN A 133 8.12 16.23 7.43
N HIS A 134 8.72 15.06 7.66
CA HIS A 134 9.58 14.38 6.68
C HIS A 134 9.03 13.00 6.38
N TRP A 135 9.29 12.52 5.15
CA TRP A 135 9.07 11.15 4.75
C TRP A 135 10.40 10.47 4.38
N TYR A 136 10.43 9.16 4.44
CA TYR A 136 11.58 8.36 4.04
C TYR A 136 11.12 7.08 3.33
N ILE A 137 12.06 6.45 2.63
CA ILE A 137 11.94 5.06 2.18
C ILE A 137 13.14 4.28 2.69
N ALA A 138 12.91 3.07 3.18
CA ALA A 138 13.94 2.25 3.79
C ALA A 138 13.79 0.77 3.44
N ASP A 139 14.91 0.04 3.37
CA ASP A 139 14.92 -1.41 3.42
C ASP A 139 14.81 -1.86 4.88
N VAL A 140 13.76 -2.60 5.18
CA VAL A 140 13.47 -3.17 6.50
C VAL A 140 13.44 -4.69 6.50
N SER A 141 14.14 -5.32 5.55
CA SER A 141 14.22 -6.78 5.43
C SER A 141 14.82 -7.44 6.68
N ASP A 142 15.72 -6.75 7.37
CA ASP A 142 16.32 -7.20 8.63
C ASP A 142 15.50 -6.84 9.89
N GLY A 143 14.32 -6.24 9.71
CA GLY A 143 13.42 -5.78 10.77
C GLY A 143 13.21 -4.26 10.75
N SER A 144 12.04 -3.82 11.20
CA SER A 144 11.68 -2.38 11.23
C SER A 144 12.46 -1.58 12.30
N ASP A 145 13.13 -2.25 13.20
CA ASP A 145 14.05 -1.67 14.20
C ASP A 145 15.48 -1.47 13.68
N HIS A 146 15.75 -1.94 12.45
CA HIS A 146 17.04 -1.81 11.77
C HIS A 146 16.88 -1.30 10.33
N PRO A 147 16.18 -0.17 10.12
CA PRO A 147 15.93 0.35 8.80
C PRO A 147 17.25 0.82 8.14
N LYS A 148 17.41 0.48 6.87
CA LYS A 148 18.54 0.94 6.04
C LYS A 148 18.00 1.90 4.98
N ALA A 149 18.76 2.92 4.64
CA ALA A 149 18.41 3.81 3.53
C ALA A 149 18.19 2.98 2.26
N TYR A 150 17.16 3.32 1.51
CA TYR A 150 16.82 2.71 0.22
C TYR A 150 16.81 3.78 -0.86
N THR A 151 17.43 3.49 -1.99
CA THR A 151 17.52 4.42 -3.13
C THR A 151 16.76 3.83 -4.31
N PRO A 152 15.56 4.33 -4.64
CA PRO A 152 14.82 3.93 -5.83
C PRO A 152 15.68 3.98 -7.10
N GLY A 153 15.51 3.00 -7.97
CA GLY A 153 16.28 2.86 -9.20
C GLY A 153 17.71 2.26 -9.03
N THR A 154 18.18 2.18 -7.78
CA THR A 154 19.51 1.62 -7.47
C THR A 154 19.39 0.32 -6.70
N ASP A 155 18.58 0.30 -5.65
CA ASP A 155 18.43 -0.83 -4.73
C ASP A 155 17.25 -1.73 -5.10
N GLY A 156 16.49 -1.34 -6.12
CA GLY A 156 15.37 -2.14 -6.67
C GLY A 156 15.83 -3.47 -7.27
N LEU A 157 14.91 -4.42 -7.33
CA LEU A 157 15.15 -5.72 -7.92
C LEU A 157 15.16 -5.62 -9.46
N LYS A 158 15.86 -6.52 -10.11
CA LYS A 158 15.77 -6.64 -11.58
C LYS A 158 14.57 -7.50 -11.95
N PRO A 159 13.77 -7.09 -12.95
CA PRO A 159 12.67 -7.90 -13.43
C PRO A 159 13.11 -9.29 -13.86
N SER A 160 12.39 -10.33 -13.45
CA SER A 160 12.69 -11.72 -13.79
C SER A 160 11.40 -12.51 -14.03
N ALA A 161 11.37 -13.30 -15.10
CA ALA A 161 10.26 -14.21 -15.37
C ALA A 161 10.16 -15.39 -14.39
N SER A 162 11.25 -15.70 -13.70
CA SER A 162 11.27 -16.65 -12.58
C SER A 162 11.41 -15.82 -11.30
N ALA A 163 10.30 -15.67 -10.55
CA ALA A 163 10.36 -15.08 -9.23
C ALA A 163 11.35 -15.88 -8.37
N THR A 164 12.42 -15.26 -7.93
CA THR A 164 13.32 -15.80 -6.91
C THR A 164 12.74 -15.48 -5.54
N GLU A 165 13.11 -16.27 -4.52
CA GLU A 165 12.67 -16.06 -3.14
C GLU A 165 13.32 -14.83 -2.47
N ASP A 166 14.14 -14.09 -3.20
CA ASP A 166 14.81 -12.88 -2.70
C ASP A 166 13.78 -11.74 -2.58
N ASN A 167 13.09 -11.72 -1.47
CA ASN A 167 12.12 -10.69 -1.14
C ASN A 167 12.81 -9.59 -0.31
N THR A 168 12.83 -8.38 -0.84
CA THR A 168 13.20 -7.18 -0.10
C THR A 168 11.94 -6.54 0.44
N THR A 169 11.91 -6.17 1.71
CA THR A 169 10.80 -5.41 2.29
C THR A 169 11.21 -3.95 2.38
N VAL A 170 10.52 -3.09 1.63
CA VAL A 170 10.70 -1.65 1.71
C VAL A 170 9.57 -1.01 2.50
N GLU A 171 9.91 0.04 3.24
CA GLU A 171 9.00 0.81 4.06
C GLU A 171 8.97 2.26 3.59
N ILE A 172 7.77 2.75 3.27
CA ILE A 172 7.51 4.18 3.13
C ILE A 172 7.01 4.67 4.48
N GLY A 173 7.80 5.49 5.15
CA GLY A 173 7.46 6.05 6.44
C GLY A 173 7.35 7.57 6.39
N TRP A 174 6.53 8.14 7.29
CA TRP A 174 6.45 9.58 7.45
C TRP A 174 6.32 9.97 8.92
N ASN A 175 7.09 10.98 9.25
CA ASN A 175 7.23 11.48 10.61
C ASN A 175 6.21 12.58 10.86
N ILE A 176 5.31 12.36 11.78
CA ILE A 176 4.33 13.36 12.18
C ILE A 176 4.84 14.16 13.40
N PRO A 177 4.38 15.39 13.61
CA PRO A 177 4.57 16.06 14.89
C PRO A 177 4.09 15.18 16.03
N VAL A 178 4.74 15.32 17.19
CA VAL A 178 4.36 14.55 18.39
C VAL A 178 2.87 14.74 18.66
N THR A 179 2.11 13.65 18.58
CA THR A 179 0.65 13.66 18.67
C THR A 179 0.20 12.63 19.67
N THR A 180 -0.54 13.05 20.70
CA THR A 180 -1.10 12.14 21.70
C THR A 180 -2.34 11.42 21.16
N GLU A 181 -3.24 12.18 20.55
CA GLU A 181 -4.47 11.68 19.94
C GLU A 181 -4.90 12.56 18.76
N ALA A 182 -5.62 11.98 17.81
CA ALA A 182 -6.27 12.71 16.73
C ALA A 182 -7.51 11.93 16.27
N ASP A 183 -8.67 12.56 16.26
CA ASP A 183 -9.88 11.95 15.69
C ASP A 183 -9.83 11.83 14.18
N SER A 184 -9.10 12.73 13.51
CA SER A 184 -8.88 12.72 12.07
C SER A 184 -7.60 13.47 11.75
N MET A 185 -6.64 12.80 11.12
CA MET A 185 -5.46 13.39 10.51
C MET A 185 -5.34 12.82 9.10
N LYS A 186 -5.26 13.70 8.09
CA LYS A 186 -5.37 13.28 6.69
C LYS A 186 -4.05 13.41 5.97
N PHE A 187 -3.74 12.40 5.18
CA PHE A 187 -2.54 12.35 4.35
C PHE A 187 -2.87 11.96 2.92
N ASP A 188 -2.16 12.57 1.98
CA ASP A 188 -2.00 12.07 0.62
C ASP A 188 -0.61 11.44 0.52
N VAL A 189 -0.55 10.16 0.16
CA VAL A 189 0.70 9.42 -0.07
C VAL A 189 0.70 8.93 -1.51
N SER A 190 1.62 9.43 -2.33
CA SER A 190 1.72 9.04 -3.74
C SER A 190 3.04 8.37 -4.02
N PHE A 191 3.03 7.38 -4.92
CA PHE A 191 4.22 6.65 -5.36
C PHE A 191 3.96 5.90 -6.68
N THR A 192 5.03 5.45 -7.32
CA THR A 192 5.00 4.58 -8.49
C THR A 192 5.50 3.19 -8.11
N MET A 193 4.70 2.17 -8.39
CA MET A 193 5.07 0.75 -8.27
C MET A 193 5.53 0.23 -9.63
N HIS A 194 6.75 -0.30 -9.74
CA HIS A 194 7.35 -0.71 -10.99
C HIS A 194 7.13 -2.19 -11.31
N ASP A 195 6.93 -2.49 -12.61
CA ASP A 195 6.81 -3.85 -13.16
C ASP A 195 5.66 -4.68 -12.56
N VAL A 196 4.55 -4.03 -12.15
CA VAL A 196 3.42 -4.73 -11.53
C VAL A 196 2.62 -5.55 -12.53
N ALA A 197 2.51 -5.08 -13.78
CA ALA A 197 1.73 -5.76 -14.80
C ALA A 197 2.57 -6.78 -15.57
N THR A 198 2.06 -7.99 -15.70
CA THR A 198 2.60 -9.02 -16.59
C THR A 198 1.93 -8.94 -17.95
N LYS A 199 2.74 -8.89 -19.01
CA LYS A 199 2.28 -8.86 -20.39
C LYS A 199 2.45 -10.23 -21.03
N TRP A 200 1.35 -10.71 -21.61
CA TRP A 200 1.28 -11.92 -22.43
C TRP A 200 1.14 -11.54 -23.91
N LYS A 201 1.01 -12.52 -24.79
CA LYS A 201 0.90 -12.29 -26.25
C LYS A 201 -0.33 -11.47 -26.62
N ASP A 202 -1.44 -11.70 -25.94
CA ASP A 202 -2.78 -11.21 -26.26
C ASP A 202 -3.51 -10.52 -25.09
N VAL A 203 -2.91 -10.53 -23.91
CA VAL A 203 -3.48 -9.94 -22.69
C VAL A 203 -2.36 -9.37 -21.81
N ALA A 204 -2.68 -8.38 -21.00
CA ALA A 204 -1.89 -7.97 -19.86
C ALA A 204 -2.75 -8.07 -18.62
N SER A 205 -2.15 -8.45 -17.50
CA SER A 205 -2.82 -8.51 -16.20
C SER A 205 -1.91 -8.00 -15.12
N PHE A 206 -2.50 -7.47 -14.07
CA PHE A 206 -1.82 -7.24 -12.80
C PHE A 206 -2.69 -7.76 -11.67
N GLN A 207 -2.04 -8.09 -10.59
CA GLN A 207 -2.68 -8.36 -9.32
C GLN A 207 -2.07 -7.41 -8.30
N TRP A 208 -2.93 -6.64 -7.66
CA TRP A 208 -2.54 -5.62 -6.70
C TRP A 208 -3.31 -5.85 -5.40
N GLU A 209 -2.58 -6.01 -4.32
CA GLU A 209 -3.11 -6.18 -2.98
C GLU A 209 -2.92 -4.86 -2.20
N PRO A 210 -3.94 -3.97 -2.17
CA PRO A 210 -3.90 -2.72 -1.41
C PRO A 210 -3.49 -2.92 0.05
N PHE A 211 -3.88 -4.05 0.63
CA PHE A 211 -3.39 -4.54 1.92
C PHE A 211 -3.61 -6.06 2.01
N GLY A 212 -2.66 -6.73 2.64
CA GLY A 212 -2.66 -8.19 2.79
C GLY A 212 -3.04 -8.64 4.19
N LYS A 213 -3.03 -9.95 4.39
CA LYS A 213 -3.34 -10.61 5.68
C LYS A 213 -2.46 -10.18 6.86
N LYS A 214 -1.34 -9.51 6.59
CA LYS A 214 -0.50 -8.92 7.63
C LYS A 214 -0.98 -7.53 8.07
N ASN A 215 -2.05 -7.00 7.44
CA ASN A 215 -2.65 -5.75 7.87
C ASN A 215 -3.07 -5.80 9.33
N GLN A 216 -2.58 -4.85 10.13
CA GLN A 216 -2.88 -4.73 11.55
C GLN A 216 -3.73 -3.51 11.88
N VAL A 217 -4.09 -2.72 10.87
CA VAL A 217 -4.86 -1.49 11.03
C VAL A 217 -6.30 -1.72 10.59
N PRO A 218 -7.28 -1.62 11.47
CA PRO A 218 -8.68 -1.62 11.07
C PRO A 218 -8.99 -0.42 10.16
N ILE A 219 -9.82 -0.65 9.12
CA ILE A 219 -10.20 0.39 8.16
C ILE A 219 -11.72 0.40 8.05
N GLY A 220 -12.33 1.56 8.28
CA GLY A 220 -13.78 1.70 8.19
C GLY A 220 -14.31 1.51 6.78
N THR A 221 -13.77 2.25 5.83
CA THR A 221 -14.11 2.17 4.41
C THR A 221 -12.85 2.26 3.55
N VAL A 222 -12.72 1.33 2.63
CA VAL A 222 -11.72 1.37 1.56
C VAL A 222 -12.45 1.62 0.26
N THR A 223 -11.99 2.61 -0.50
CA THR A 223 -12.43 2.85 -1.88
C THR A 223 -11.22 2.86 -2.79
N GLY A 224 -11.43 2.67 -4.07
CA GLY A 224 -10.37 2.88 -5.04
C GLY A 224 -10.91 2.96 -6.45
N THR A 225 -10.27 3.78 -7.27
CA THR A 225 -10.53 3.89 -8.69
C THR A 225 -9.28 3.52 -9.47
N VAL A 226 -9.41 2.57 -10.40
CA VAL A 226 -8.31 2.10 -11.26
C VAL A 226 -8.54 2.58 -12.67
N HIS A 227 -7.65 3.41 -13.15
CA HIS A 227 -7.60 3.96 -14.51
C HIS A 227 -6.66 3.13 -15.38
N PHE A 228 -7.05 2.91 -16.63
CA PHE A 228 -6.28 2.14 -17.60
C PHE A 228 -5.68 3.02 -18.69
N PRO A 229 -4.61 2.56 -19.38
CA PRO A 229 -4.05 3.25 -20.53
C PRO A 229 -5.08 3.50 -21.63
N ASN A 230 -4.86 4.55 -22.43
CA ASN A 230 -5.69 4.87 -23.57
C ASN A 230 -5.88 3.67 -24.52
N GLY A 231 -7.12 3.48 -24.99
CA GLY A 231 -7.48 2.38 -25.89
C GLY A 231 -8.00 1.13 -25.19
N ILE A 232 -7.86 1.03 -23.87
CA ILE A 232 -8.51 -0.01 -23.07
C ILE A 232 -9.93 0.45 -22.74
N THR A 233 -10.89 -0.41 -23.04
CA THR A 233 -12.31 -0.11 -22.89
C THR A 233 -12.99 -1.18 -22.06
N GLY A 234 -14.21 -0.90 -21.62
CA GLY A 234 -15.03 -1.88 -20.91
C GLY A 234 -15.34 -3.17 -21.70
N LYS A 235 -15.03 -3.24 -23.00
CA LYS A 235 -15.17 -4.47 -23.80
C LYS A 235 -13.88 -5.30 -23.82
N THR A 236 -12.75 -4.70 -23.45
CA THR A 236 -11.41 -5.28 -23.53
C THR A 236 -10.71 -5.38 -22.17
N SER A 237 -11.43 -5.07 -21.09
CA SER A 237 -10.92 -5.18 -19.72
C SER A 237 -11.92 -5.85 -18.79
N TRP A 238 -11.40 -6.52 -17.79
CA TRP A 238 -12.14 -7.16 -16.71
C TRP A 238 -11.43 -6.87 -15.40
N ALA A 239 -12.19 -6.79 -14.31
CA ALA A 239 -11.64 -6.62 -12.98
C ALA A 239 -12.42 -7.47 -11.97
N TRP A 240 -11.72 -8.00 -11.01
CA TRP A 240 -12.26 -8.75 -9.88
C TRP A 240 -11.68 -8.21 -8.59
N LEU A 241 -12.48 -8.24 -7.54
CA LEU A 241 -12.09 -7.90 -6.19
C LEU A 241 -12.27 -9.14 -5.30
N HIS A 242 -11.18 -9.57 -4.68
CA HIS A 242 -11.19 -10.68 -3.74
C HIS A 242 -11.03 -10.17 -2.32
N THR A 243 -12.03 -10.43 -1.50
CA THR A 243 -12.04 -10.11 -0.07
C THR A 243 -13.13 -10.92 0.62
N GLU A 244 -12.98 -11.18 1.91
CA GLU A 244 -14.02 -11.82 2.74
C GLU A 244 -15.03 -10.81 3.30
N ARG A 245 -14.80 -9.51 3.04
CA ARG A 245 -15.66 -8.43 3.53
C ARG A 245 -16.71 -8.01 2.52
N THR A 246 -17.74 -7.33 3.01
CA THR A 246 -18.75 -6.72 2.13
C THR A 246 -18.06 -5.74 1.18
N SER A 247 -18.24 -5.94 -0.11
CA SER A 247 -17.58 -5.15 -1.14
C SER A 247 -18.47 -4.95 -2.36
N GLU A 248 -18.16 -3.92 -3.11
CA GLU A 248 -18.79 -3.56 -4.37
C GLU A 248 -17.73 -3.24 -5.41
N THR A 249 -18.01 -3.60 -6.67
CA THR A 249 -17.15 -3.25 -7.81
C THR A 249 -18.03 -2.69 -8.92
N LYS A 250 -17.61 -1.59 -9.50
CA LYS A 250 -18.34 -0.91 -10.57
C LYS A 250 -17.40 -0.52 -11.71
N ARG A 251 -17.82 -0.82 -12.94
CA ARG A 251 -17.22 -0.25 -14.13
C ARG A 251 -17.81 1.12 -14.43
N ASN A 252 -16.97 2.12 -14.63
CA ASN A 252 -17.38 3.49 -14.94
C ASN A 252 -17.51 3.69 -16.46
N SER A 253 -18.16 4.79 -16.86
CA SER A 253 -18.39 5.12 -18.27
C SER A 253 -17.09 5.45 -19.05
N ASP A 254 -16.06 5.89 -18.37
CA ASP A 254 -14.72 6.16 -18.93
C ASP A 254 -13.85 4.91 -19.06
N GLY A 255 -14.35 3.75 -18.63
CA GLY A 255 -13.66 2.47 -18.68
C GLY A 255 -12.84 2.15 -17.43
N SER A 256 -12.74 3.06 -16.47
CA SER A 256 -12.14 2.78 -15.16
C SER A 256 -13.01 1.85 -14.32
N TYR A 257 -12.41 1.26 -13.28
CA TYR A 257 -13.12 0.48 -12.28
C TYR A 257 -13.01 1.12 -10.92
N THR A 258 -14.15 1.21 -10.23
CA THR A 258 -14.21 1.61 -8.83
C THR A 258 -14.57 0.41 -7.98
N PHE A 259 -13.90 0.25 -6.85
CA PHE A 259 -14.26 -0.71 -5.82
C PHE A 259 -14.48 -0.02 -4.48
N THR A 260 -15.27 -0.66 -3.63
CA THR A 260 -15.48 -0.25 -2.25
C THR A 260 -15.54 -1.49 -1.37
N ALA A 261 -14.89 -1.44 -0.22
CA ALA A 261 -14.98 -2.49 0.80
C ALA A 261 -15.13 -1.84 2.19
N TYR A 262 -15.84 -2.54 3.08
CA TYR A 262 -16.27 -1.99 4.35
C TYR A 262 -15.82 -2.85 5.52
N ASN A 263 -15.53 -2.19 6.65
CA ASN A 263 -15.26 -2.84 7.93
C ASN A 263 -14.12 -3.85 7.84
N ILE A 264 -12.98 -3.39 7.36
CA ILE A 264 -11.75 -4.18 7.28
C ILE A 264 -11.18 -4.33 8.68
N HIS A 265 -10.95 -5.55 9.10
CA HIS A 265 -10.36 -5.85 10.40
C HIS A 265 -8.89 -6.24 10.24
N ASN A 266 -8.23 -6.35 11.38
CA ASN A 266 -6.89 -6.92 11.45
C ASN A 266 -6.87 -8.33 10.83
N GLY A 267 -5.93 -8.58 9.94
CA GLY A 267 -5.78 -9.86 9.24
C GLY A 267 -6.64 -10.05 8.00
N ASP A 268 -7.53 -9.10 7.68
CA ASP A 268 -8.26 -9.11 6.42
C ASP A 268 -7.33 -8.71 5.25
N TYR A 269 -7.73 -9.10 4.05
CA TYR A 269 -7.04 -8.74 2.82
C TYR A 269 -8.01 -8.17 1.78
N LEU A 270 -7.47 -7.42 0.87
CA LEU A 270 -8.12 -6.93 -0.33
C LEU A 270 -7.20 -7.14 -1.52
N ASP A 271 -7.67 -7.83 -2.55
CA ASP A 271 -6.91 -8.16 -3.73
C ASP A 271 -7.70 -7.79 -4.98
N ALA A 272 -7.12 -6.93 -5.80
CA ALA A 272 -7.69 -6.42 -7.05
C ALA A 272 -6.93 -7.01 -8.25
N VAL A 273 -7.67 -7.64 -9.16
CA VAL A 273 -7.16 -8.28 -10.37
C VAL A 273 -7.76 -7.67 -11.61
#